data_c98ab8d7158ec1fdee8b09bfbf99aad7
#
_entry.id   c98ab8d7158ec1fdee8b09bfbf99aad7
#
_cell.length_a   1.000
_cell.length_b   1.000
_cell.length_c   1.000
_cell.angle_alpha   90.00
_cell.angle_beta   90.00
_cell.angle_gamma   90.00
#
_symmetry.space_group_name_H-M   'P 1'
#
loop_
_entity.id
_entity.type
_entity.pdbx_description
1 polymer ?
#
loop_
_entity_poly.entity_id
_entity_poly.type
_entity_poly.pdbx_seq_one_letter_code
_entity_poly.pdbx_strand_id
1 'polypeptide(L)'
;FLADIKGDLSGMCRPGVDSEDMQKRIQKFGLAECGFNYHNYPAVFWDIYGDMGIPARTTISEMGPILLAKLMDLNDTQSDILTIVFKIADDRNLLLIDTKDLKAMLQYVSENSAELAAEYGNIAKQSVAAILRNVVALEAAGGEEFFGEPAMNLSDWFFSGDMSGRGSINILDCRQLVHDTTLYSTFLLWMLSELFETLPEVGDMEKPRMVFFFDEAHLLFKDISKALRGKIEQVVKLIRSKGVGVY
;
A
#
# COMPACT_ATOMS: atom_id res chain seq x y z
N PHE A 1 5.50 0.63 -11.28
CA PHE A 1 4.59 1.37 -10.42
C PHE A 1 5.08 2.79 -10.21
N LEU A 2 4.17 3.74 -10.22
CA LEU A 2 4.43 5.17 -10.03
C LEU A 2 3.48 5.70 -8.96
N ALA A 3 4.00 6.34 -7.92
CA ALA A 3 3.21 7.12 -6.97
C ALA A 3 3.13 8.57 -7.48
N ASP A 4 1.97 8.96 -7.99
CA ASP A 4 1.74 10.27 -8.64
C ASP A 4 1.15 11.27 -7.64
N ILE A 5 1.99 12.14 -7.12
CA ILE A 5 1.60 13.17 -6.14
C ILE A 5 1.02 14.42 -6.81
N LYS A 6 1.44 14.71 -8.04
CA LYS A 6 1.05 15.92 -8.77
C LYS A 6 -0.12 15.70 -9.74
N GLY A 7 -0.41 14.45 -10.12
CA GLY A 7 -1.43 14.11 -11.09
C GLY A 7 -1.02 14.37 -12.54
N ASP A 8 0.28 14.49 -12.83
CA ASP A 8 0.80 14.83 -14.15
C ASP A 8 1.30 13.61 -14.95
N LEU A 9 1.35 12.42 -14.34
CA LEU A 9 1.81 11.20 -14.99
C LEU A 9 0.75 10.51 -15.86
N SER A 10 -0.51 10.96 -15.80
CA SER A 10 -1.62 10.40 -16.58
C SER A 10 -1.40 10.45 -18.10
N GLY A 11 -0.58 11.36 -18.59
CA GLY A 11 -0.20 11.48 -19.99
C GLY A 11 0.52 10.25 -20.57
N MET A 12 1.07 9.37 -19.72
CA MET A 12 1.80 8.17 -20.18
C MET A 12 0.92 7.17 -20.95
N CYS A 13 -0.40 7.21 -20.77
CA CYS A 13 -1.35 6.37 -21.51
C CYS A 13 -1.63 6.86 -22.95
N ARG A 14 -1.07 8.01 -23.36
CA ARG A 14 -1.24 8.56 -24.69
C ARG A 14 0.12 8.83 -25.36
N PRO A 15 0.19 8.72 -26.69
CA PRO A 15 1.42 9.08 -27.40
C PRO A 15 1.72 10.56 -27.22
N GLY A 16 2.99 10.89 -27.07
CA GLY A 16 3.45 12.27 -27.03
C GLY A 16 3.16 13.01 -28.34
N VAL A 17 3.08 14.33 -28.26
CA VAL A 17 2.87 15.21 -29.42
C VAL A 17 4.21 15.81 -29.83
N ASP A 18 4.47 15.84 -31.13
CA ASP A 18 5.65 16.48 -31.67
C ASP A 18 5.61 17.99 -31.46
N SER A 19 6.75 18.58 -31.13
CA SER A 19 6.93 20.01 -30.93
C SER A 19 8.35 20.42 -31.28
N GLU A 20 8.58 21.73 -31.54
CA GLU A 20 9.93 22.24 -31.80
C GLU A 20 10.91 21.89 -30.65
N ASP A 21 10.47 21.93 -29.41
CA ASP A 21 11.31 21.62 -28.27
C ASP A 21 11.64 20.13 -28.20
N MET A 22 10.69 19.26 -28.56
CA MET A 22 10.96 17.83 -28.68
C MET A 22 11.92 17.52 -29.82
N GLN A 23 11.78 18.16 -30.97
CA GLN A 23 12.71 18.01 -32.09
C GLN A 23 14.14 18.44 -31.70
N LYS A 24 14.28 19.53 -31.00
CA LYS A 24 15.59 20.00 -30.45
C LYS A 24 16.17 18.96 -29.48
N ARG A 25 15.34 18.35 -28.60
CA ARG A 25 15.78 17.30 -27.67
C ARG A 25 16.18 16.02 -28.41
N ILE A 26 15.39 15.57 -29.37
CA ILE A 26 15.67 14.39 -30.19
C ILE A 26 17.03 14.55 -30.89
N GLN A 27 17.28 15.69 -31.51
CA GLN A 27 18.57 15.97 -32.13
C GLN A 27 19.72 16.06 -31.12
N LYS A 28 19.53 16.83 -30.04
CA LYS A 28 20.56 17.08 -29.02
C LYS A 28 21.08 15.79 -28.37
N PHE A 29 20.18 14.83 -28.14
CA PHE A 29 20.50 13.58 -27.43
C PHE A 29 20.60 12.36 -28.35
N GLY A 30 20.49 12.53 -29.67
CA GLY A 30 20.59 11.42 -30.64
C GLY A 30 19.48 10.37 -30.47
N LEU A 31 18.28 10.77 -30.00
CA LEU A 31 17.22 9.84 -29.62
C LEU A 31 16.69 9.02 -30.80
N ALA A 32 16.74 9.57 -32.01
CA ALA A 32 16.36 8.88 -33.24
C ALA A 32 17.22 7.62 -33.49
N GLU A 33 18.53 7.69 -33.19
CA GLU A 33 19.48 6.57 -33.32
C GLU A 33 19.19 5.47 -32.28
N CYS A 34 18.59 5.85 -31.15
CA CYS A 34 18.13 4.91 -30.09
C CYS A 34 16.74 4.31 -30.36
N GLY A 35 16.14 4.58 -31.54
CA GLY A 35 14.81 4.08 -31.90
C GLY A 35 13.65 4.79 -31.19
N PHE A 36 13.86 6.03 -30.74
CA PHE A 36 12.80 6.83 -30.14
C PHE A 36 11.65 7.08 -31.13
N ASN A 37 10.45 6.85 -30.66
CA ASN A 37 9.22 7.26 -31.35
C ASN A 37 8.12 7.59 -30.32
N TYR A 38 7.12 8.33 -30.74
CA TYR A 38 5.95 8.66 -29.93
C TYR A 38 5.00 7.46 -29.89
N HIS A 39 4.79 6.89 -28.72
CA HIS A 39 3.82 5.83 -28.50
C HIS A 39 3.20 5.92 -27.10
N ASN A 40 2.08 5.27 -26.91
CA ASN A 40 1.44 5.11 -25.61
C ASN A 40 1.97 3.87 -24.89
N TYR A 41 1.79 3.88 -23.57
CA TYR A 41 2.06 2.72 -22.73
C TYR A 41 0.75 2.22 -22.13
N PRO A 42 0.58 0.90 -21.92
CA PRO A 42 -0.54 0.37 -21.17
C PRO A 42 -0.44 0.88 -19.72
N ALA A 43 -1.37 1.72 -19.32
CA ALA A 43 -1.40 2.32 -17.98
C ALA A 43 -2.68 1.91 -17.25
N VAL A 44 -2.54 1.58 -15.97
CA VAL A 44 -3.63 1.29 -15.05
C VAL A 44 -3.58 2.33 -13.93
N PHE A 45 -4.70 2.95 -13.64
CA PHE A 45 -4.81 3.98 -12.62
C PHE A 45 -5.46 3.42 -11.38
N TRP A 46 -4.81 3.62 -10.25
CA TRP A 46 -5.23 3.19 -8.92
C TRP A 46 -5.51 4.41 -8.04
N ASP A 47 -6.50 4.31 -7.17
CA ASP A 47 -6.86 5.36 -6.23
C ASP A 47 -7.43 4.74 -4.96
N ILE A 48 -6.96 5.17 -3.79
CA ILE A 48 -7.48 4.68 -2.51
C ILE A 48 -8.95 5.10 -2.33
N TYR A 49 -9.29 6.32 -2.75
CA TYR A 49 -10.64 6.86 -2.58
C TYR A 49 -11.61 6.42 -3.69
N GLY A 50 -11.10 5.86 -4.79
CA GLY A 50 -11.90 5.34 -5.89
C GLY A 50 -12.52 6.37 -6.83
N ASP A 51 -12.11 7.65 -6.71
CA ASP A 51 -12.64 8.75 -7.52
C ASP A 51 -12.03 8.83 -8.92
N MET A 52 -10.74 8.52 -9.02
CA MET A 52 -9.93 8.76 -10.22
C MET A 52 -9.31 7.49 -10.83
N GLY A 53 -9.55 6.33 -10.25
CA GLY A 53 -8.97 5.07 -10.67
C GLY A 53 -9.68 3.84 -10.10
N ILE A 54 -9.08 2.69 -10.32
CA ILE A 54 -9.52 1.44 -9.69
C ILE A 54 -9.25 1.55 -8.18
N PRO A 55 -10.22 1.25 -7.31
CA PRO A 55 -10.00 1.31 -5.88
C PRO A 55 -8.84 0.42 -5.43
N ALA A 56 -7.85 1.04 -4.78
CA ALA A 56 -6.71 0.34 -4.21
C ALA A 56 -7.03 -0.05 -2.76
N ARG A 57 -7.69 -1.18 -2.56
CA ARG A 57 -8.17 -1.68 -1.27
C ARG A 57 -7.37 -2.86 -0.76
N THR A 58 -7.37 -3.01 0.55
CA THR A 58 -6.92 -4.22 1.25
C THR A 58 -7.92 -4.59 2.35
N THR A 59 -7.86 -5.81 2.86
CA THR A 59 -8.65 -6.19 4.04
C THR A 59 -7.89 -5.89 5.33
N ILE A 60 -8.63 -5.74 6.42
CA ILE A 60 -8.04 -5.64 7.77
C ILE A 60 -7.18 -6.88 8.06
N SER A 61 -7.66 -8.08 7.67
CA SER A 61 -6.91 -9.33 7.84
C SER A 61 -5.58 -9.33 7.09
N GLU A 62 -5.53 -8.86 5.84
CA GLU A 62 -4.31 -8.78 5.04
C GLU A 62 -3.33 -7.71 5.57
N MET A 63 -3.82 -6.57 6.04
CA MET A 63 -2.97 -5.56 6.69
C MET A 63 -2.28 -6.14 7.93
N GLY A 64 -2.98 -6.95 8.68
CA GLY A 64 -2.51 -7.58 9.91
C GLY A 64 -2.37 -6.62 11.10
N PRO A 65 -2.26 -7.18 12.32
CA PRO A 65 -2.29 -6.37 13.55
C PRO A 65 -1.09 -5.44 13.69
N ILE A 66 0.08 -5.84 13.20
CA ILE A 66 1.34 -5.08 13.38
C ILE A 66 1.31 -3.76 12.58
N LEU A 67 0.91 -3.81 11.31
CA LEU A 67 0.85 -2.60 10.48
C LEU A 67 -0.33 -1.72 10.89
N LEU A 68 -1.47 -2.35 11.21
CA LEU A 68 -2.66 -1.65 11.67
C LEU A 68 -2.42 -0.91 13.01
N ALA A 69 -1.70 -1.54 13.97
CA ALA A 69 -1.31 -0.89 15.21
C ALA A 69 -0.45 0.36 14.98
N LYS A 70 0.46 0.31 14.00
CA LYS A 70 1.29 1.47 13.62
C LYS A 70 0.50 2.56 12.92
N LEU A 71 -0.42 2.17 12.03
CA LEU A 71 -1.31 3.10 11.34
C LEU A 71 -2.16 3.90 12.35
N MET A 72 -2.63 3.23 13.40
CA MET A 72 -3.43 3.84 14.47
C MET A 72 -2.60 4.45 15.62
N ASP A 73 -1.26 4.45 15.53
CA ASP A 73 -0.34 4.93 16.57
C ASP A 73 -0.65 4.37 17.98
N LEU A 74 -0.89 3.04 18.03
CA LEU A 74 -1.21 2.33 19.27
C LEU A 74 0.05 2.16 20.14
N ASN A 75 -0.12 2.28 21.45
CA ASN A 75 0.93 1.91 22.40
C ASN A 75 1.06 0.38 22.53
N ASP A 76 2.12 -0.09 23.21
CA ASP A 76 2.43 -1.52 23.32
C ASP A 76 1.25 -2.34 23.84
N THR A 77 0.59 -1.90 24.94
CA THR A 77 -0.57 -2.60 25.51
C THR A 77 -1.75 -2.69 24.53
N GLN A 78 -2.01 -1.63 23.79
CA GLN A 78 -3.08 -1.61 22.78
C GLN A 78 -2.71 -2.50 21.59
N SER A 79 -1.45 -2.50 21.18
CA SER A 79 -0.93 -3.36 20.10
C SER A 79 -1.03 -4.85 20.45
N ASP A 80 -0.70 -5.20 21.69
CA ASP A 80 -0.84 -6.57 22.22
C ASP A 80 -2.32 -7.02 22.20
N ILE A 81 -3.23 -6.14 22.66
CA ILE A 81 -4.67 -6.43 22.63
C ILE A 81 -5.18 -6.56 21.21
N LEU A 82 -4.75 -5.68 20.29
CA LEU A 82 -5.12 -5.81 18.88
C LEU A 82 -4.63 -7.15 18.30
N THR A 83 -3.42 -7.59 18.64
CA THR A 83 -2.88 -8.90 18.24
C THR A 83 -3.74 -10.05 18.79
N ILE A 84 -4.20 -9.95 20.04
CA ILE A 84 -5.14 -10.92 20.62
C ILE A 84 -6.47 -10.92 19.85
N VAL A 85 -7.01 -9.77 19.49
CA VAL A 85 -8.25 -9.65 18.70
C VAL A 85 -8.14 -10.40 17.36
N PHE A 86 -7.02 -10.21 16.64
CA PHE A 86 -6.75 -10.95 15.40
C PHE A 86 -6.62 -12.46 15.66
N LYS A 87 -5.89 -12.86 16.70
CA LYS A 87 -5.76 -14.28 17.08
C LYS A 87 -7.11 -14.93 17.35
N ILE A 88 -8.01 -14.27 18.08
CA ILE A 88 -9.36 -14.76 18.34
C ILE A 88 -10.18 -14.88 17.05
N ALA A 89 -10.03 -13.90 16.13
CA ALA A 89 -10.69 -13.95 14.82
C ALA A 89 -10.20 -15.17 14.01
N ASP A 90 -8.88 -15.39 13.94
CA ASP A 90 -8.26 -16.52 13.25
C ASP A 90 -8.71 -17.86 13.83
N ASP A 91 -8.68 -18.02 15.17
CA ASP A 91 -9.10 -19.26 15.85
C ASP A 91 -10.58 -19.61 15.60
N ARG A 92 -11.38 -18.60 15.27
CA ARG A 92 -12.79 -18.74 14.92
C ARG A 92 -13.07 -18.76 13.42
N ASN A 93 -12.03 -18.72 12.58
CA ASN A 93 -12.12 -18.63 11.12
C ASN A 93 -12.96 -17.44 10.65
N LEU A 94 -12.83 -16.29 11.33
CA LEU A 94 -13.48 -15.03 10.97
C LEU A 94 -12.48 -14.15 10.22
N LEU A 95 -12.82 -13.77 9.01
CA LEU A 95 -12.07 -12.75 8.26
C LEU A 95 -12.53 -11.35 8.70
N LEU A 96 -11.58 -10.50 8.99
CA LEU A 96 -11.83 -9.08 9.22
C LEU A 96 -11.64 -8.36 7.87
N ILE A 97 -12.74 -8.07 7.20
CA ILE A 97 -12.70 -7.50 5.84
C ILE A 97 -12.52 -5.99 5.92
N ASP A 98 -13.35 -5.33 6.70
CA ASP A 98 -13.39 -3.88 6.80
C ASP A 98 -13.32 -3.39 8.28
N THR A 99 -13.40 -2.09 8.46
CA THR A 99 -13.38 -1.47 9.79
C THR A 99 -14.62 -1.83 10.64
N LYS A 100 -15.75 -2.22 10.01
CA LYS A 100 -16.97 -2.62 10.72
C LYS A 100 -16.77 -3.99 11.38
N ASP A 101 -16.12 -4.92 10.66
CA ASP A 101 -15.76 -6.22 11.21
C ASP A 101 -14.79 -6.07 12.38
N LEU A 102 -13.77 -5.22 12.23
CA LEU A 102 -12.83 -4.93 13.31
C LEU A 102 -13.55 -4.34 14.55
N LYS A 103 -14.46 -3.37 14.34
CA LYS A 103 -15.26 -2.80 15.45
C LYS A 103 -16.13 -3.85 16.14
N ALA A 104 -16.80 -4.69 15.35
CA ALA A 104 -17.62 -5.78 15.89
C ALA A 104 -16.79 -6.77 16.71
N MET A 105 -15.60 -7.11 16.22
CA MET A 105 -14.71 -8.03 16.94
C MET A 105 -14.15 -7.41 18.23
N LEU A 106 -13.78 -6.14 18.20
CA LEU A 106 -13.36 -5.40 19.39
C LEU A 106 -14.48 -5.32 20.45
N GLN A 107 -15.72 -5.09 20.03
CA GLN A 107 -16.87 -5.08 20.93
C GLN A 107 -17.10 -6.47 21.54
N TYR A 108 -17.08 -7.52 20.71
CA TYR A 108 -17.20 -8.89 21.17
C TYR A 108 -16.14 -9.23 22.24
N VAL A 109 -14.88 -8.89 21.98
CA VAL A 109 -13.76 -9.12 22.92
C VAL A 109 -13.95 -8.33 24.22
N SER A 110 -14.45 -7.10 24.16
CA SER A 110 -14.73 -6.28 25.33
C SER A 110 -15.83 -6.87 26.21
N GLU A 111 -16.93 -7.35 25.59
CA GLU A 111 -18.08 -7.93 26.28
C GLU A 111 -17.73 -9.27 26.94
N ASN A 112 -16.93 -10.09 26.27
CA ASN A 112 -16.55 -11.44 26.71
C ASN A 112 -15.16 -11.50 27.37
N SER A 113 -14.59 -10.36 27.76
CA SER A 113 -13.20 -10.27 28.24
C SER A 113 -12.89 -11.19 29.45
N ALA A 114 -13.85 -11.45 30.33
CA ALA A 114 -13.67 -12.32 31.49
C ALA A 114 -13.55 -13.82 31.08
N GLU A 115 -14.31 -14.25 30.10
CA GLU A 115 -14.27 -15.62 29.56
C GLU A 115 -12.98 -15.84 28.76
N LEU A 116 -12.65 -14.89 27.89
CA LEU A 116 -11.47 -14.91 27.05
C LEU A 116 -10.15 -14.81 27.81
N ALA A 117 -10.18 -14.25 29.02
CA ALA A 117 -8.98 -14.07 29.85
C ALA A 117 -8.31 -15.40 30.23
N ALA A 118 -9.05 -16.49 30.30
CA ALA A 118 -8.51 -17.81 30.62
C ALA A 118 -7.57 -18.35 29.52
N GLU A 119 -7.84 -17.99 28.27
CA GLU A 119 -7.11 -18.50 27.09
C GLU A 119 -6.10 -17.45 26.54
N TYR A 120 -6.51 -16.20 26.47
CA TYR A 120 -5.75 -15.13 25.81
C TYR A 120 -5.12 -14.10 26.78
N GLY A 121 -5.31 -14.31 28.10
CA GLY A 121 -4.81 -13.38 29.11
C GLY A 121 -5.75 -12.20 29.38
N ASN A 122 -5.32 -11.30 30.25
CA ASN A 122 -6.17 -10.19 30.70
C ASN A 122 -6.36 -9.13 29.61
N ILE A 123 -7.60 -8.89 29.23
CA ILE A 123 -7.99 -7.89 28.23
C ILE A 123 -8.65 -6.70 28.93
N ALA A 124 -7.92 -5.59 29.00
CA ALA A 124 -8.42 -4.39 29.64
C ALA A 124 -9.45 -3.67 28.76
N LYS A 125 -10.70 -3.58 29.20
CA LYS A 125 -11.80 -2.91 28.50
C LYS A 125 -11.48 -1.45 28.11
N GLN A 126 -10.72 -0.76 28.96
CA GLN A 126 -10.28 0.62 28.69
C GLN A 126 -9.37 0.70 27.47
N SER A 127 -8.48 -0.28 27.28
CA SER A 127 -7.58 -0.34 26.12
C SER A 127 -8.36 -0.68 24.85
N VAL A 128 -9.33 -1.60 24.93
CA VAL A 128 -10.24 -1.89 23.78
C VAL A 128 -11.01 -0.64 23.38
N ALA A 129 -11.55 0.12 24.34
CA ALA A 129 -12.23 1.39 24.06
C ALA A 129 -11.32 2.45 23.42
N ALA A 130 -10.02 2.44 23.78
CA ALA A 130 -9.03 3.31 23.13
C ALA A 130 -8.78 2.90 21.67
N ILE A 131 -8.63 1.60 21.41
CA ILE A 131 -8.48 1.09 20.04
C ILE A 131 -9.71 1.43 19.20
N LEU A 132 -10.93 1.27 19.72
CA LEU A 132 -12.17 1.63 19.02
C LEU A 132 -12.19 3.11 18.61
N ARG A 133 -11.72 4.03 19.49
CA ARG A 133 -11.62 5.46 19.11
C ARG A 133 -10.63 5.70 17.98
N ASN A 134 -9.51 4.97 17.97
CA ASN A 134 -8.53 5.08 16.90
C ASN A 134 -9.04 4.49 15.57
N VAL A 135 -9.87 3.44 15.61
CA VAL A 135 -10.56 2.93 14.41
C VAL A 135 -11.52 3.99 13.85
N VAL A 136 -12.29 4.68 14.70
CA VAL A 136 -13.16 5.78 14.23
C VAL A 136 -12.36 6.93 13.64
N ALA A 137 -11.21 7.27 14.22
CA ALA A 137 -10.32 8.28 13.66
C ALA A 137 -9.73 7.85 12.30
N LEU A 138 -9.39 6.56 12.17
CA LEU A 138 -8.91 5.97 10.91
C LEU A 138 -9.99 6.02 9.82
N GLU A 139 -11.24 5.70 10.16
CA GLU A 139 -12.39 5.84 9.23
C GLU A 139 -12.52 7.28 8.72
N ALA A 140 -12.45 8.26 9.61
CA ALA A 140 -12.52 9.67 9.25
C ALA A 140 -11.35 10.14 8.36
N ALA A 141 -10.20 9.44 8.39
CA ALA A 141 -9.03 9.71 7.55
C ALA A 141 -9.05 8.96 6.20
N GLY A 142 -10.12 8.28 5.84
CA GLY A 142 -10.24 7.52 4.58
C GLY A 142 -10.11 6.00 4.74
N GLY A 143 -10.08 5.51 5.97
CA GLY A 143 -9.99 4.06 6.22
C GLY A 143 -11.21 3.28 5.74
N GLU A 144 -12.40 3.88 5.67
CA GLU A 144 -13.59 3.20 5.13
C GLU A 144 -13.48 2.90 3.64
N GLU A 145 -12.81 3.76 2.88
CA GLU A 145 -12.57 3.57 1.45
C GLU A 145 -11.42 2.61 1.20
N PHE A 146 -10.42 2.64 2.08
CA PHE A 146 -9.20 1.83 1.93
C PHE A 146 -9.40 0.37 2.35
N PHE A 147 -10.13 0.10 3.43
CA PHE A 147 -10.37 -1.26 3.89
C PHE A 147 -11.68 -1.83 3.33
N GLY A 148 -11.56 -2.97 2.64
CA GLY A 148 -12.72 -3.66 2.10
C GLY A 148 -12.41 -4.50 0.86
N GLU A 149 -13.45 -5.11 0.33
CA GLU A 149 -13.40 -5.85 -0.93
C GLU A 149 -13.98 -5.02 -2.10
N PRO A 150 -13.55 -5.32 -3.34
CA PRO A 150 -12.51 -6.30 -3.68
C PRO A 150 -11.13 -5.83 -3.27
N ALA A 151 -10.36 -6.69 -2.60
CA ALA A 151 -8.98 -6.41 -2.26
C ALA A 151 -8.08 -6.44 -3.49
N MET A 152 -7.06 -5.61 -3.49
CA MET A 152 -6.11 -5.51 -4.60
C MET A 152 -5.18 -6.72 -4.62
N ASN A 153 -5.14 -7.44 -5.74
CA ASN A 153 -4.18 -8.51 -5.93
C ASN A 153 -2.92 -7.97 -6.63
N LEU A 154 -1.83 -7.84 -5.88
CA LEU A 154 -0.58 -7.31 -6.41
C LEU A 154 0.04 -8.21 -7.50
N SER A 155 -0.32 -9.49 -7.57
CA SER A 155 0.13 -10.40 -8.63
C SER A 155 -0.36 -9.95 -10.01
N ASP A 156 -1.48 -9.26 -10.10
CA ASP A 156 -2.04 -8.78 -11.36
C ASP A 156 -1.16 -7.71 -12.01
N TRP A 157 -0.30 -7.05 -11.23
CA TRP A 157 0.61 -6.03 -11.73
C TRP A 157 1.77 -6.59 -12.58
N PHE A 158 2.02 -7.89 -12.50
CA PHE A 158 3.05 -8.58 -13.28
C PHE A 158 2.57 -9.10 -14.64
N PHE A 159 1.26 -9.00 -14.90
CA PHE A 159 0.74 -9.36 -16.21
C PHE A 159 0.93 -8.20 -17.19
N SER A 160 1.48 -8.53 -18.37
CA SER A 160 1.53 -7.56 -19.49
C SER A 160 0.12 -7.33 -20.01
N GLY A 161 -0.37 -6.10 -19.91
CA GLY A 161 -1.76 -5.73 -20.21
C GLY A 161 -2.11 -5.71 -21.70
N ASP A 162 -1.15 -5.93 -22.61
CA ASP A 162 -1.41 -5.93 -24.04
C ASP A 162 -0.60 -7.00 -24.79
N MET A 163 -0.98 -7.23 -26.05
CA MET A 163 -0.32 -8.16 -26.96
C MET A 163 1.06 -7.67 -27.45
N SER A 164 1.51 -6.46 -27.05
CA SER A 164 2.79 -5.88 -27.48
C SER A 164 3.99 -6.44 -26.70
N GLY A 165 3.75 -7.19 -25.64
CA GLY A 165 4.79 -7.69 -24.72
C GLY A 165 5.42 -6.61 -23.84
N ARG A 166 4.82 -5.41 -23.78
CA ARG A 166 5.24 -4.32 -22.89
C ARG A 166 4.62 -4.50 -21.51
N GLY A 167 5.40 -4.17 -20.47
CA GLY A 167 4.88 -4.15 -19.11
C GLY A 167 3.87 -3.03 -18.90
N SER A 168 2.92 -3.25 -18.01
CA SER A 168 1.93 -2.24 -17.59
C SER A 168 2.55 -1.22 -16.66
N ILE A 169 2.14 0.04 -16.81
CA ILE A 169 2.48 1.13 -15.89
C ILE A 169 1.31 1.30 -14.91
N ASN A 170 1.53 0.91 -13.66
CA ASN A 170 0.57 1.09 -12.59
C ASN A 170 0.81 2.45 -11.92
N ILE A 171 -0.15 3.35 -11.98
CA ILE A 171 -0.09 4.72 -11.46
C ILE A 171 -1.07 4.84 -10.30
N LEU A 172 -0.56 5.12 -9.10
CA LEU A 172 -1.38 5.42 -7.93
C LEU A 172 -1.57 6.93 -7.82
N ASP A 173 -2.80 7.38 -7.81
CA ASP A 173 -3.14 8.78 -7.51
C ASP A 173 -2.91 9.05 -6.02
N CYS A 174 -1.91 9.87 -5.73
CA CYS A 174 -1.53 10.23 -4.37
C CYS A 174 -1.90 11.67 -3.99
N ARG A 175 -2.62 12.40 -4.83
CA ARG A 175 -2.90 13.83 -4.61
C ARG A 175 -3.66 14.11 -3.31
N GLN A 176 -4.61 13.26 -2.95
CA GLN A 176 -5.31 13.35 -1.66
C GLN A 176 -4.53 12.61 -0.56
N LEU A 177 -4.01 11.43 -0.88
CA LEU A 177 -3.33 10.54 0.06
C LEU A 177 -2.11 11.19 0.72
N VAL A 178 -1.39 12.05 0.01
CA VAL A 178 -0.18 12.75 0.53
C VAL A 178 -0.49 13.68 1.71
N HIS A 179 -1.75 14.07 1.91
CA HIS A 179 -2.16 14.89 3.05
C HIS A 179 -2.26 14.10 4.35
N ASP A 180 -2.42 12.77 4.27
CA ASP A 180 -2.26 11.84 5.40
C ASP A 180 -0.98 11.00 5.21
N THR A 181 0.13 11.54 5.72
CA THR A 181 1.45 10.92 5.56
C THR A 181 1.53 9.55 6.24
N THR A 182 0.77 9.32 7.30
CA THR A 182 0.73 8.04 8.00
C THR A 182 0.02 6.99 7.17
N LEU A 183 -1.15 7.31 6.63
CA LEU A 183 -1.89 6.42 5.73
C LEU A 183 -1.07 6.11 4.48
N TYR A 184 -0.49 7.14 3.84
CA TYR A 184 0.36 6.98 2.66
C TYR A 184 1.54 6.04 2.92
N SER A 185 2.30 6.28 3.99
CA SER A 185 3.47 5.48 4.32
C SER A 185 3.11 4.05 4.72
N THR A 186 1.98 3.86 5.41
CA THR A 186 1.50 2.53 5.82
C THR A 186 1.00 1.74 4.62
N PHE A 187 0.25 2.38 3.72
CA PHE A 187 -0.17 1.76 2.46
C PHE A 187 1.03 1.25 1.66
N LEU A 188 2.03 2.10 1.46
CA LEU A 188 3.22 1.72 0.70
C LEU A 188 4.03 0.63 1.41
N LEU A 189 4.14 0.69 2.74
CA LEU A 189 4.81 -0.37 3.49
C LEU A 189 4.06 -1.70 3.37
N TRP A 190 2.72 -1.69 3.50
CA TRP A 190 1.91 -2.88 3.32
C TRP A 190 2.12 -3.47 1.92
N MET A 191 1.99 -2.66 0.88
CA MET A 191 2.16 -3.08 -0.51
C MET A 191 3.55 -3.68 -0.78
N LEU A 192 4.62 -3.03 -0.31
CA LEU A 192 5.98 -3.54 -0.46
C LEU A 192 6.21 -4.81 0.36
N SER A 193 5.60 -4.91 1.54
CA SER A 193 5.69 -6.11 2.40
C SER A 193 4.96 -7.29 1.77
N GLU A 194 3.77 -7.07 1.24
CA GLU A 194 2.98 -8.08 0.53
C GLU A 194 3.74 -8.61 -0.69
N LEU A 195 4.35 -7.74 -1.48
CA LEU A 195 5.22 -8.15 -2.59
C LEU A 195 6.44 -8.93 -2.11
N PHE A 196 7.03 -8.52 -0.99
CA PHE A 196 8.18 -9.24 -0.44
C PHE A 196 7.80 -10.65 0.02
N GLU A 197 6.62 -10.86 0.58
CA GLU A 197 6.13 -12.16 1.06
C GLU A 197 5.67 -13.07 -0.09
N THR A 198 4.97 -12.50 -1.07
CA THR A 198 4.35 -13.27 -2.15
C THR A 198 5.30 -13.60 -3.30
N LEU A 199 6.29 -12.74 -3.58
CA LEU A 199 7.22 -12.98 -4.68
C LEU A 199 8.30 -14.02 -4.31
N PRO A 200 8.65 -14.92 -5.26
CA PRO A 200 9.75 -15.85 -5.06
C PRO A 200 11.10 -15.14 -5.04
N GLU A 201 12.06 -15.70 -4.34
CA GLU A 201 13.47 -15.30 -4.44
C GLU A 201 14.00 -15.57 -5.85
N VAL A 202 14.56 -14.54 -6.47
CA VAL A 202 15.10 -14.65 -7.84
C VAL A 202 16.59 -14.31 -7.92
N GLY A 203 17.18 -13.87 -6.81
CA GLY A 203 18.57 -13.47 -6.75
C GLY A 203 18.89 -12.19 -7.53
N ASP A 204 20.13 -12.04 -7.96
CA ASP A 204 20.56 -10.89 -8.78
C ASP A 204 20.16 -11.12 -10.25
N MET A 205 19.20 -10.33 -10.72
CA MET A 205 18.74 -10.34 -12.11
C MET A 205 19.39 -9.19 -12.90
N GLU A 206 19.60 -9.39 -14.20
CA GLU A 206 20.09 -8.32 -15.09
C GLU A 206 19.12 -7.14 -15.17
N LYS A 207 17.82 -7.43 -15.11
CA LYS A 207 16.73 -6.43 -15.13
C LYS A 207 15.71 -6.76 -14.05
N PRO A 208 15.19 -5.77 -13.33
CA PRO A 208 14.13 -5.99 -12.38
C PRO A 208 12.84 -6.44 -13.08
N ARG A 209 12.05 -7.28 -12.41
CA ARG A 209 10.71 -7.70 -12.87
C ARG A 209 9.70 -6.57 -12.72
N MET A 210 9.90 -5.74 -11.70
CA MET A 210 9.06 -4.58 -11.42
C MET A 210 9.92 -3.45 -10.87
N VAL A 211 9.53 -2.22 -11.17
CA VAL A 211 10.20 -1.01 -10.68
C VAL A 211 9.19 -0.09 -10.02
N PHE A 212 9.52 0.37 -8.83
CA PHE A 212 8.78 1.42 -8.12
C PHE A 212 9.50 2.76 -8.28
N PHE A 213 8.75 3.77 -8.67
CA PHE A 213 9.19 5.16 -8.65
C PHE A 213 8.31 5.95 -7.68
N PHE A 214 8.94 6.59 -6.72
CA PHE A 214 8.28 7.46 -5.77
C PHE A 214 8.62 8.90 -6.09
N ASP A 215 7.65 9.63 -6.65
CA ASP A 215 7.78 11.08 -6.76
C ASP A 215 7.78 11.69 -5.35
N GLU A 216 8.61 12.72 -5.13
CA GLU A 216 8.74 13.39 -3.83
C GLU A 216 8.94 12.40 -2.66
N ALA A 217 9.85 11.41 -2.83
CA ALA A 217 10.08 10.32 -1.87
C ALA A 217 10.32 10.81 -0.41
N HIS A 218 10.74 12.07 -0.22
CA HIS A 218 10.91 12.64 1.12
C HIS A 218 9.60 12.73 1.91
N LEU A 219 8.45 12.79 1.25
CA LEU A 219 7.13 12.82 1.90
C LEU A 219 6.78 11.49 2.57
N LEU A 220 7.34 10.37 2.08
CA LEU A 220 7.20 9.05 2.71
C LEU A 220 7.76 8.99 4.14
N PHE A 221 8.71 9.87 4.45
CA PHE A 221 9.44 9.88 5.71
C PHE A 221 9.08 11.08 6.57
N LYS A 222 8.15 11.93 6.10
CA LYS A 222 7.71 13.10 6.83
C LYS A 222 6.69 12.69 7.89
N ASP A 223 6.91 13.14 9.12
CA ASP A 223 5.99 13.01 10.27
C ASP A 223 5.59 11.57 10.64
N ILE A 224 6.33 10.55 10.17
CA ILE A 224 6.09 9.15 10.52
C ILE A 224 6.94 8.70 11.71
N SER A 225 6.46 7.67 12.43
CA SER A 225 7.19 7.09 13.55
C SER A 225 8.54 6.48 13.12
N LYS A 226 9.52 6.49 14.04
CA LYS A 226 10.83 5.83 13.79
C LYS A 226 10.67 4.34 13.48
N ALA A 227 9.68 3.68 14.08
CA ALA A 227 9.40 2.27 13.88
C ALA A 227 8.88 2.01 12.45
N LEU A 228 7.95 2.83 11.96
CA LEU A 228 7.43 2.74 10.58
C LEU A 228 8.55 3.00 9.57
N ARG A 229 9.34 4.06 9.78
CA ARG A 229 10.50 4.38 8.94
C ARG A 229 11.49 3.22 8.84
N GLY A 230 11.86 2.62 9.98
CA GLY A 230 12.80 1.50 10.00
C GLY A 230 12.28 0.27 9.25
N LYS A 231 10.96 0.03 9.27
CA LYS A 231 10.34 -1.05 8.49
C LYS A 231 10.38 -0.78 6.99
N ILE A 232 10.05 0.42 6.55
CA ILE A 232 10.15 0.82 5.13
C ILE A 232 11.60 0.62 4.64
N GLU A 233 12.58 1.14 5.38
CA GLU A 233 13.99 0.98 5.04
C GLU A 233 14.42 -0.49 4.98
N GLN A 234 13.93 -1.34 5.87
CA GLN A 234 14.20 -2.77 5.87
C GLN A 234 13.63 -3.46 4.62
N VAL A 235 12.35 -3.23 4.32
CA VAL A 235 11.69 -3.87 3.18
C VAL A 235 12.33 -3.42 1.87
N VAL A 236 12.58 -2.11 1.70
CA VAL A 236 13.24 -1.57 0.50
C VAL A 236 14.61 -2.19 0.25
N LYS A 237 15.39 -2.48 1.31
CA LYS A 237 16.69 -3.16 1.18
C LYS A 237 16.54 -4.62 0.75
N LEU A 238 15.54 -5.32 1.26
CA LEU A 238 15.38 -6.76 1.06
C LEU A 238 14.65 -7.10 -0.25
N ILE A 239 13.74 -6.24 -0.72
CA ILE A 239 12.87 -6.54 -1.86
C ILE A 239 13.64 -6.70 -3.19
N ARG A 240 14.87 -6.23 -3.23
CA ARG A 240 15.75 -6.43 -4.38
C ARG A 240 15.95 -7.91 -4.72
N SER A 241 16.06 -8.78 -3.70
CA SER A 241 16.19 -10.22 -3.90
C SER A 241 14.98 -10.88 -4.58
N LYS A 242 13.84 -10.17 -4.58
CA LYS A 242 12.60 -10.55 -5.27
C LYS A 242 12.53 -10.02 -6.72
N GLY A 243 13.57 -9.35 -7.19
CA GLY A 243 13.62 -8.74 -8.51
C GLY A 243 12.83 -7.43 -8.62
N VAL A 244 12.68 -6.70 -7.51
CA VAL A 244 11.98 -5.40 -7.46
C VAL A 244 13.00 -4.28 -7.26
N GLY A 245 12.99 -3.29 -8.16
CA GLY A 245 13.75 -2.05 -8.04
C GLY A 245 12.93 -0.94 -7.39
N VAL A 246 13.55 -0.11 -6.55
CA VAL A 246 12.91 1.04 -5.90
C VAL A 246 13.78 2.27 -6.14
N TYR A 247 13.16 3.36 -6.65
CA TYR A 247 13.81 4.61 -7.03
C TYR A 247 13.07 5.82 -6.47
#